data_d996e3542a9e5d3460a4255a617d6ac9
#
_entry.id   d996e3542a9e5d3460a4255a617d6ac9
#
_cell.length_a   1.000
_cell.length_b   1.000
_cell.length_c   1.000
_cell.angle_alpha   90.00
_cell.angle_beta   90.00
_cell.angle_gamma   90.00
#
_symmetry.space_group_name_H-M   'P 1'
#
loop_
_entity.id
_entity.type
_entity.pdbx_description
1 polymer ?
#
loop_
_entity_poly.entity_id
_entity_poly.type
_entity_poly.pdbx_seq_one_letter_code
_entity_poly.pdbx_strand_id
1 'polypeptide(L)'
;EGISYLASAQLPAVIVNISRGGPGLGSIQPAQSDYLQATKALGHGDFHLLVYAPASVQEMVDMVVKAFNKADEYRMPAMILADGLLGQMMEPVSFPEINANPTDKSSWAADGHKGKRAHHIVNSLYLKPDELEKSVADRFARYETIKENETDAELYLTEDCDILLCAFGATARVVKSAVNEARAMGIKAGLFRPKTLWPFPVKELNEA
;
A
#
# COMPACT_ATOMS: atom_id res chain seq x y z
N GLU A 1 6.34 10.19 -13.38
CA GLU A 1 5.14 10.77 -14.04
C GLU A 1 4.04 9.73 -14.27
N GLY A 2 4.33 8.52 -14.80
CA GLY A 2 3.29 7.53 -15.13
C GLY A 2 2.32 7.26 -13.98
N ILE A 3 2.78 7.18 -12.75
CA ILE A 3 1.92 6.93 -11.58
C ILE A 3 1.02 8.14 -11.29
N SER A 4 1.51 9.38 -11.45
CA SER A 4 0.68 10.57 -11.28
C SER A 4 -0.43 10.66 -12.35
N TYR A 5 -0.15 10.24 -13.58
CA TYR A 5 -1.18 10.11 -14.62
C TYR A 5 -2.25 9.06 -14.24
N LEU A 6 -1.84 7.89 -13.75
CA LEU A 6 -2.79 6.87 -13.28
C LEU A 6 -3.69 7.42 -12.15
N ALA A 7 -3.09 8.10 -11.16
CA ALA A 7 -3.83 8.68 -10.05
C ALA A 7 -4.80 9.77 -10.51
N SER A 8 -4.37 10.67 -11.41
CA SER A 8 -5.21 11.74 -11.96
C SER A 8 -6.35 11.19 -12.82
N ALA A 9 -6.07 10.22 -13.68
CA ALA A 9 -7.07 9.57 -14.53
C ALA A 9 -7.95 8.56 -13.77
N GLN A 10 -7.72 8.36 -12.47
CA GLN A 10 -8.44 7.42 -11.62
C GLN A 10 -8.42 5.99 -12.19
N LEU A 11 -7.23 5.55 -12.60
CA LEU A 11 -7.01 4.21 -13.15
C LEU A 11 -6.45 3.28 -12.08
N PRO A 12 -7.07 2.10 -11.90
CA PRO A 12 -6.51 1.06 -11.04
C PRO A 12 -5.25 0.46 -11.67
N ALA A 13 -4.24 0.23 -10.84
CA ALA A 13 -3.02 -0.49 -11.20
C ALA A 13 -2.37 -1.04 -9.94
N VAL A 14 -1.67 -2.16 -10.05
CA VAL A 14 -0.83 -2.68 -8.97
C VAL A 14 0.62 -2.55 -9.38
N ILE A 15 1.40 -1.88 -8.54
CA ILE A 15 2.83 -1.64 -8.70
C ILE A 15 3.55 -2.48 -7.65
N VAL A 16 4.60 -3.18 -8.05
CA VAL A 16 5.46 -3.93 -7.12
C VAL A 16 6.82 -3.26 -7.09
N ASN A 17 7.22 -2.78 -5.91
CA ASN A 17 8.55 -2.23 -5.66
C ASN A 17 9.31 -3.15 -4.70
N ILE A 18 10.38 -3.75 -5.19
CA ILE A 18 11.32 -4.54 -4.39
C ILE A 18 12.53 -3.64 -4.11
N SER A 19 12.53 -3.02 -2.94
CA SER A 19 13.49 -1.97 -2.58
C SER A 19 14.89 -2.53 -2.31
N ARG A 20 15.87 -1.78 -2.73
CA ARG A 20 17.30 -2.03 -2.51
C ARG A 20 18.00 -0.75 -2.04
N GLY A 21 19.25 -0.87 -1.62
CA GLY A 21 20.04 0.28 -1.20
C GLY A 21 20.24 1.30 -2.32
N GLY A 22 19.76 2.52 -2.09
CA GLY A 22 19.90 3.71 -2.94
C GLY A 22 20.80 4.75 -2.29
N PRO A 23 20.85 6.00 -2.81
CA PRO A 23 20.16 6.48 -4.04
C PRO A 23 20.91 6.14 -5.34
N GLY A 24 20.25 6.42 -6.46
CA GLY A 24 20.80 6.22 -7.81
C GLY A 24 21.01 4.75 -8.14
N LEU A 25 22.18 4.38 -8.65
CA LEU A 25 22.55 2.99 -8.86
C LEU A 25 22.66 2.22 -7.55
N GLY A 26 23.05 2.88 -6.46
CA GLY A 26 23.06 2.34 -5.11
C GLY A 26 23.80 1.03 -4.97
N SER A 27 23.20 0.10 -4.24
CA SER A 27 23.73 -1.24 -3.94
C SER A 27 22.74 -2.33 -4.37
N ILE A 28 23.24 -3.56 -4.54
CA ILE A 28 22.40 -4.76 -4.73
C ILE A 28 21.81 -5.26 -3.40
N GLN A 29 22.25 -4.72 -2.26
CA GLN A 29 21.81 -5.15 -0.95
C GLN A 29 20.35 -4.75 -0.70
N PRO A 30 19.55 -5.62 -0.06
CA PRO A 30 18.21 -5.28 0.39
C PRO A 30 18.19 -4.04 1.28
N ALA A 31 17.18 -3.19 1.14
CA ALA A 31 16.98 -2.04 2.01
C ALA A 31 15.51 -1.62 2.02
N GLN A 32 15.11 -0.87 3.05
CA GLN A 32 13.78 -0.26 3.16
C GLN A 32 13.86 1.25 2.91
N SER A 33 14.64 1.65 1.90
CA SER A 33 14.96 3.06 1.61
C SER A 33 13.86 3.79 0.84
N ASP A 34 12.90 3.08 0.22
CA ASP A 34 11.87 3.64 -0.64
C ASP A 34 10.57 4.01 0.10
N TYR A 35 10.58 4.00 1.44
CA TYR A 35 9.40 4.35 2.24
C TYR A 35 8.83 5.73 1.87
N LEU A 36 9.66 6.76 1.84
CA LEU A 36 9.23 8.11 1.49
C LEU A 36 8.85 8.24 0.02
N GLN A 37 9.54 7.54 -0.89
CA GLN A 37 9.16 7.47 -2.28
C GLN A 37 7.74 6.91 -2.42
N ALA A 38 7.45 5.77 -1.77
CA ALA A 38 6.16 5.10 -1.86
C ALA A 38 5.01 5.90 -1.21
N THR A 39 5.27 6.63 -0.12
CA THR A 39 4.23 7.28 0.67
C THR A 39 4.09 8.78 0.43
N LYS A 40 5.14 9.46 -0.12
CA LYS A 40 5.18 10.93 -0.21
C LYS A 40 5.62 11.47 -1.58
N ALA A 41 6.49 10.82 -2.31
CA ALA A 41 7.26 11.45 -3.39
C ALA A 41 7.18 10.73 -4.75
N LEU A 42 6.08 10.04 -5.06
CA LEU A 42 5.92 9.26 -6.30
C LEU A 42 5.83 10.09 -7.60
N GLY A 43 5.49 11.36 -7.51
CA GLY A 43 5.30 12.23 -8.65
C GLY A 43 4.75 13.59 -8.21
N HIS A 44 4.25 14.38 -9.17
CA HIS A 44 3.67 15.68 -8.88
C HIS A 44 2.14 15.59 -8.68
N GLY A 45 1.55 16.58 -8.00
CA GLY A 45 0.11 16.80 -7.99
C GLY A 45 -0.63 16.12 -6.85
N ASP A 46 -0.09 16.12 -5.65
CA ASP A 46 -0.77 15.78 -4.40
C ASP A 46 -1.67 14.55 -4.49
N PHE A 47 -1.08 13.40 -4.59
CA PHE A 47 -1.80 12.13 -4.62
C PHE A 47 -1.15 11.08 -3.72
N HIS A 48 -1.93 10.06 -3.39
CA HIS A 48 -1.49 8.89 -2.63
C HIS A 48 -1.80 7.60 -3.38
N LEU A 49 -1.09 6.55 -3.02
CA LEU A 49 -1.39 5.17 -3.37
C LEU A 49 -1.81 4.40 -2.12
N LEU A 50 -2.54 3.30 -2.30
CA LEU A 50 -2.56 2.26 -1.29
C LEU A 50 -1.18 1.59 -1.25
N VAL A 51 -0.51 1.58 -0.10
CA VAL A 51 0.83 0.98 0.04
C VAL A 51 0.81 -0.12 1.07
N TYR A 52 1.04 -1.35 0.63
CA TYR A 52 1.08 -2.55 1.44
C TYR A 52 2.52 -3.02 1.66
N ALA A 53 2.84 -3.44 2.88
CA ALA A 53 4.17 -3.88 3.28
C ALA A 53 4.15 -5.32 3.83
N PRO A 54 4.27 -6.34 2.97
CA PRO A 54 4.32 -7.73 3.39
C PRO A 54 5.57 -8.04 4.20
N ALA A 55 5.47 -8.97 5.16
CA ALA A 55 6.59 -9.49 5.93
C ALA A 55 6.91 -10.96 5.64
N SER A 56 6.13 -11.62 4.79
CA SER A 56 6.35 -13.00 4.34
C SER A 56 5.97 -13.16 2.87
N VAL A 57 6.42 -14.26 2.26
CA VAL A 57 6.05 -14.58 0.86
C VAL A 57 4.55 -14.83 0.75
N GLN A 58 3.94 -15.47 1.78
CA GLN A 58 2.48 -15.65 1.82
C GLN A 58 1.75 -14.31 1.84
N GLU A 59 2.16 -13.38 2.71
CA GLU A 59 1.53 -12.04 2.74
C GLU A 59 1.71 -11.28 1.42
N MET A 60 2.86 -11.47 0.72
CA MET A 60 3.07 -10.88 -0.59
C MET A 60 2.02 -11.37 -1.60
N VAL A 61 1.72 -12.67 -1.62
CA VAL A 61 0.69 -13.26 -2.49
C VAL A 61 -0.70 -12.74 -2.13
N ASP A 62 -1.04 -12.75 -0.83
CA ASP A 62 -2.36 -12.31 -0.34
C ASP A 62 -2.60 -10.81 -0.60
N MET A 63 -1.57 -9.99 -0.34
CA MET A 63 -1.65 -8.55 -0.54
C MET A 63 -1.71 -8.16 -2.03
N VAL A 64 -1.16 -8.95 -2.95
CA VAL A 64 -1.34 -8.71 -4.40
C VAL A 64 -2.81 -8.82 -4.78
N VAL A 65 -3.50 -9.87 -4.33
CA VAL A 65 -4.94 -10.04 -4.60
C VAL A 65 -5.75 -8.91 -3.96
N LYS A 66 -5.45 -8.57 -2.68
CA LYS A 66 -6.06 -7.43 -1.98
C LYS A 66 -5.83 -6.12 -2.74
N ALA A 67 -4.60 -5.88 -3.22
CA ALA A 67 -4.23 -4.67 -3.94
C ALA A 67 -5.01 -4.50 -5.24
N PHE A 68 -5.20 -5.56 -6.04
CA PHE A 68 -6.03 -5.51 -7.24
C PHE A 68 -7.48 -5.17 -6.92
N ASN A 69 -8.07 -5.84 -5.93
CA ASN A 69 -9.46 -5.61 -5.54
C ASN A 69 -9.66 -4.16 -5.05
N LYS A 70 -8.77 -3.66 -4.19
CA LYS A 70 -8.87 -2.31 -3.63
C LYS A 70 -8.50 -1.21 -4.63
N ALA A 71 -7.56 -1.46 -5.53
CA ALA A 71 -7.28 -0.56 -6.65
C ALA A 71 -8.52 -0.36 -7.54
N ASP A 72 -9.23 -1.45 -7.86
CA ASP A 72 -10.45 -1.40 -8.64
C ASP A 72 -11.59 -0.70 -7.88
N GLU A 73 -11.80 -1.04 -6.61
CA GLU A 73 -12.85 -0.47 -5.75
C GLU A 73 -12.70 1.05 -5.61
N TYR A 74 -11.49 1.51 -5.29
CA TYR A 74 -11.21 2.93 -5.06
C TYR A 74 -10.76 3.69 -6.31
N ARG A 75 -10.63 3.01 -7.45
CA ARG A 75 -10.15 3.60 -8.70
C ARG A 75 -8.86 4.39 -8.52
N MET A 76 -7.85 3.74 -7.98
CA MET A 76 -6.54 4.33 -7.70
C MET A 76 -5.44 3.27 -7.78
N PRO A 77 -4.19 3.67 -8.05
CA PRO A 77 -3.07 2.74 -7.99
C PRO A 77 -2.82 2.24 -6.57
N ALA A 78 -2.37 0.98 -6.45
CA ALA A 78 -1.87 0.36 -5.23
C ALA A 78 -0.42 -0.09 -5.41
N MET A 79 0.35 -0.16 -4.34
CA MET A 79 1.74 -0.60 -4.36
C MET A 79 1.97 -1.69 -3.31
N ILE A 80 2.68 -2.73 -3.71
CA ILE A 80 3.34 -3.66 -2.80
C ILE A 80 4.78 -3.16 -2.62
N LEU A 81 5.12 -2.73 -1.42
CA LEU A 81 6.47 -2.31 -1.07
C LEU A 81 7.13 -3.41 -0.25
N ALA A 82 8.05 -4.13 -0.85
CA ALA A 82 8.88 -5.13 -0.20
C ALA A 82 10.36 -4.77 -0.35
N ASP A 83 11.22 -5.56 0.25
CA ASP A 83 12.67 -5.43 0.09
C ASP A 83 13.28 -6.66 -0.58
N GLY A 84 14.54 -6.53 -1.02
CA GLY A 84 15.25 -7.61 -1.70
C GLY A 84 15.50 -8.84 -0.84
N LEU A 85 15.41 -8.75 0.50
CA LEU A 85 15.48 -9.92 1.38
C LEU A 85 14.24 -10.79 1.17
N LEU A 86 13.06 -10.19 1.26
CA LEU A 86 11.80 -10.89 1.03
C LEU A 86 11.69 -11.38 -0.43
N GLY A 87 12.17 -10.58 -1.39
CA GLY A 87 12.19 -10.94 -2.81
C GLY A 87 13.07 -12.14 -3.17
N GLN A 88 14.01 -12.52 -2.30
CA GLN A 88 14.89 -13.68 -2.48
C GLN A 88 14.50 -14.89 -1.60
N MET A 89 13.53 -14.73 -0.71
CA MET A 89 13.08 -15.81 0.17
C MET A 89 12.25 -16.83 -0.59
N MET A 90 12.42 -18.08 -0.19
CA MET A 90 11.57 -19.19 -0.63
C MET A 90 10.80 -19.72 0.59
N GLU A 91 9.49 -19.56 0.56
CA GLU A 91 8.58 -20.06 1.58
C GLU A 91 7.43 -20.80 0.90
N PRO A 92 6.85 -21.83 1.52
CA PRO A 92 5.63 -22.45 0.99
C PRO A 92 4.50 -21.44 0.99
N VAL A 93 3.71 -21.42 -0.10
CA VAL A 93 2.56 -20.52 -0.24
C VAL A 93 1.31 -21.31 -0.59
N SER A 94 0.17 -20.85 -0.09
CA SER A 94 -1.15 -21.24 -0.53
C SER A 94 -1.76 -20.08 -1.30
N PHE A 95 -2.21 -20.33 -2.52
CA PHE A 95 -2.88 -19.28 -3.30
C PHE A 95 -4.28 -19.03 -2.71
N PRO A 96 -4.64 -17.76 -2.43
CA PRO A 96 -5.98 -17.44 -1.95
C PRO A 96 -7.02 -17.74 -3.02
N GLU A 97 -8.23 -18.08 -2.59
CA GLU A 97 -9.36 -18.12 -3.50
C GLU A 97 -9.63 -16.73 -4.07
N ILE A 98 -9.64 -16.61 -5.40
CA ILE A 98 -9.98 -15.36 -6.06
C ILE A 98 -11.50 -15.21 -5.96
N ASN A 99 -11.95 -14.26 -5.14
CA ASN A 99 -13.36 -13.91 -5.07
C ASN A 99 -13.86 -13.47 -6.45
N ALA A 100 -14.83 -14.20 -7.00
CA ALA A 100 -15.35 -14.00 -8.34
C ALA A 100 -16.32 -12.80 -8.49
N ASN A 101 -16.34 -11.86 -7.54
CA ASN A 101 -17.14 -10.63 -7.64
C ASN A 101 -16.24 -9.45 -8.05
N PRO A 102 -15.94 -9.31 -9.35
CA PRO A 102 -15.16 -8.17 -9.82
C PRO A 102 -15.97 -6.88 -9.61
N THR A 103 -15.27 -5.81 -9.24
CA THR A 103 -15.86 -4.47 -9.19
C THR A 103 -16.48 -4.11 -10.53
N ASP A 104 -17.72 -3.63 -10.53
CA ASP A 104 -18.39 -3.18 -11.77
C ASP A 104 -17.69 -1.92 -12.32
N LYS A 105 -17.15 -2.04 -13.51
CA LYS A 105 -16.44 -0.98 -14.22
C LYS A 105 -17.26 -0.38 -15.37
N SER A 106 -18.51 -0.82 -15.55
CA SER A 106 -19.35 -0.45 -16.69
C SER A 106 -19.62 1.06 -16.79
N SER A 107 -19.58 1.77 -15.67
CA SER A 107 -19.85 3.22 -15.62
C SER A 107 -18.69 4.11 -16.11
N TRP A 108 -17.46 3.57 -16.20
CA TRP A 108 -16.29 4.39 -16.54
C TRP A 108 -15.27 3.72 -17.46
N ALA A 109 -15.23 2.38 -17.55
CA ALA A 109 -14.23 1.68 -18.33
C ALA A 109 -14.30 2.03 -19.82
N ALA A 110 -13.15 2.20 -20.45
CA ALA A 110 -13.02 2.47 -21.88
C ALA A 110 -12.99 1.17 -22.71
N ASP A 111 -14.01 0.33 -22.53
CA ASP A 111 -14.17 -1.00 -23.14
C ASP A 111 -14.90 -0.98 -24.51
N GLY A 112 -15.09 0.21 -25.05
CA GLY A 112 -15.87 0.43 -26.28
C GLY A 112 -17.37 0.57 -26.02
N HIS A 113 -18.02 1.49 -26.72
CA HIS A 113 -19.45 1.78 -26.51
C HIS A 113 -20.37 1.08 -27.51
N LYS A 114 -19.84 0.59 -28.66
CA LYS A 114 -20.61 -0.13 -29.70
C LYS A 114 -21.90 0.56 -30.13
N GLY A 115 -21.95 1.90 -30.07
CA GLY A 115 -23.15 2.71 -30.35
C GLY A 115 -24.25 2.62 -29.28
N LYS A 116 -24.04 1.96 -28.15
CA LYS A 116 -25.08 1.70 -27.13
C LYS A 116 -25.06 2.68 -25.95
N ARG A 117 -24.01 3.47 -25.78
CA ARG A 117 -23.86 4.48 -24.72
C ARG A 117 -22.98 5.64 -25.18
N ALA A 118 -22.91 6.70 -24.39
CA ALA A 118 -21.94 7.77 -24.60
C ALA A 118 -20.48 7.26 -24.40
N HIS A 119 -19.52 7.98 -24.94
CA HIS A 119 -18.12 7.68 -24.73
C HIS A 119 -17.72 7.90 -23.27
N HIS A 120 -16.98 6.96 -22.69
CA HIS A 120 -16.26 7.18 -21.45
C HIS A 120 -14.93 7.87 -21.77
N ILE A 121 -14.68 8.98 -21.10
CA ILE A 121 -13.44 9.75 -21.24
C ILE A 121 -12.58 9.47 -20.00
N VAL A 122 -11.43 8.84 -20.24
CA VAL A 122 -10.45 8.57 -19.19
C VAL A 122 -9.17 9.31 -19.57
N ASN A 123 -8.90 10.39 -18.88
CA ASN A 123 -7.71 11.21 -19.11
C ASN A 123 -7.28 11.93 -17.82
N SER A 124 -6.10 12.56 -17.86
CA SER A 124 -5.55 13.34 -16.77
C SER A 124 -5.43 14.85 -17.09
N LEU A 125 -5.96 15.28 -18.24
CA LEU A 125 -5.90 16.67 -18.67
C LEU A 125 -7.19 17.41 -18.29
N TYR A 126 -7.03 18.47 -17.52
CA TYR A 126 -8.08 19.41 -17.14
C TYR A 126 -7.69 20.81 -17.62
N LEU A 127 -8.39 21.34 -18.62
CA LEU A 127 -8.13 22.68 -19.17
C LEU A 127 -8.79 23.79 -18.36
N LYS A 128 -9.82 23.48 -17.59
CA LYS A 128 -10.51 24.43 -16.72
C LYS A 128 -10.06 24.23 -15.28
N PRO A 129 -9.58 25.29 -14.59
CA PRO A 129 -9.09 25.21 -13.22
C PRO A 129 -10.12 24.67 -12.22
N ASP A 130 -11.38 25.08 -12.33
CA ASP A 130 -12.49 24.64 -11.48
C ASP A 130 -12.79 23.15 -11.62
N GLU A 131 -12.68 22.58 -12.83
CA GLU A 131 -12.81 21.13 -13.03
C GLU A 131 -11.65 20.35 -12.37
N LEU A 132 -10.42 20.90 -12.42
CA LEU A 132 -9.28 20.30 -11.74
C LEU A 132 -9.44 20.39 -10.22
N GLU A 133 -9.82 21.56 -9.68
CA GLU A 133 -10.04 21.75 -8.24
C GLU A 133 -11.08 20.75 -7.72
N LYS A 134 -12.21 20.62 -8.41
CA LYS A 134 -13.23 19.63 -8.07
C LYS A 134 -12.67 18.20 -8.07
N SER A 135 -11.91 17.81 -9.09
CA SER A 135 -11.31 16.48 -9.19
C SER A 135 -10.34 16.20 -8.02
N VAL A 136 -9.59 17.22 -7.59
CA VAL A 136 -8.69 17.11 -6.43
C VAL A 136 -9.51 16.96 -5.15
N ALA A 137 -10.54 17.79 -4.93
CA ALA A 137 -11.41 17.72 -3.76
C ALA A 137 -12.10 16.34 -3.64
N ASP A 138 -12.68 15.85 -4.75
CA ASP A 138 -13.32 14.52 -4.79
C ASP A 138 -12.32 13.38 -4.47
N ARG A 139 -11.07 13.51 -4.92
CA ARG A 139 -9.99 12.55 -4.62
C ARG A 139 -9.63 12.56 -3.14
N PHE A 140 -9.46 13.73 -2.54
CA PHE A 140 -9.13 13.83 -1.12
C PHE A 140 -10.27 13.38 -0.22
N ALA A 141 -11.53 13.64 -0.57
CA ALA A 141 -12.69 13.09 0.15
C ALA A 141 -12.67 11.54 0.14
N ARG A 142 -12.33 10.92 -1.00
CA ARG A 142 -12.15 9.48 -1.09
C ARG A 142 -10.98 8.98 -0.22
N TYR A 143 -9.89 9.74 -0.12
CA TYR A 143 -8.77 9.39 0.75
C TYR A 143 -9.16 9.36 2.24
N GLU A 144 -10.04 10.24 2.70
CA GLU A 144 -10.54 10.16 4.08
C GLU A 144 -11.31 8.84 4.32
N THR A 145 -12.19 8.45 3.41
CA THR A 145 -12.87 7.15 3.48
C THR A 145 -11.87 5.97 3.50
N ILE A 146 -10.81 6.05 2.71
CA ILE A 146 -9.76 5.01 2.68
C ILE A 146 -8.99 4.96 3.99
N LYS A 147 -8.67 6.11 4.59
CA LYS A 147 -8.00 6.17 5.90
C LYS A 147 -8.82 5.55 7.02
N GLU A 148 -10.14 5.62 6.93
CA GLU A 148 -11.04 5.01 7.92
C GLU A 148 -11.16 3.49 7.76
N ASN A 149 -11.08 2.97 6.51
CA ASN A 149 -11.46 1.60 6.21
C ASN A 149 -10.29 0.66 5.86
N GLU A 150 -9.13 1.20 5.47
CA GLU A 150 -8.07 0.40 4.85
C GLU A 150 -6.76 0.36 5.66
N THR A 151 -6.77 0.83 6.91
CA THR A 151 -5.64 0.62 7.81
C THR A 151 -5.52 -0.84 8.21
N ASP A 152 -4.29 -1.34 8.33
CA ASP A 152 -4.00 -2.69 8.79
C ASP A 152 -2.64 -2.70 9.52
N ALA A 153 -2.62 -3.29 10.71
CA ALA A 153 -1.43 -3.44 11.53
C ALA A 153 -1.44 -4.75 12.32
N GLU A 154 -0.27 -5.24 12.66
CA GLU A 154 -0.09 -6.30 13.65
C GLU A 154 0.43 -5.67 14.96
N LEU A 155 -0.28 -5.93 16.05
CA LEU A 155 0.12 -5.62 17.39
C LEU A 155 0.62 -6.90 18.05
N TYR A 156 1.88 -6.94 18.43
CA TYR A 156 2.49 -8.13 19.03
C TYR A 156 3.04 -7.82 20.42
N LEU A 157 2.41 -8.39 21.44
CA LEU A 157 2.76 -8.21 22.85
C LEU A 157 2.79 -6.72 23.27
N THR A 158 1.80 -5.93 22.82
CA THR A 158 1.76 -4.49 23.08
C THR A 158 0.96 -4.12 24.33
N GLU A 159 0.05 -4.99 24.80
CA GLU A 159 -0.88 -4.69 25.89
C GLU A 159 -0.22 -4.30 27.23
N ASP A 160 0.99 -4.77 27.50
CA ASP A 160 1.72 -4.53 28.73
C ASP A 160 3.16 -4.06 28.48
N CYS A 161 3.45 -3.55 27.29
CA CYS A 161 4.81 -3.17 26.94
C CYS A 161 5.22 -1.82 27.54
N ASP A 162 6.48 -1.74 28.02
CA ASP A 162 7.12 -0.49 28.42
C ASP A 162 7.93 0.12 27.25
N ILE A 163 8.28 -0.70 26.26
CA ILE A 163 9.04 -0.33 25.06
C ILE A 163 8.32 -0.86 23.83
N LEU A 164 7.82 0.06 23.00
CA LEU A 164 7.21 -0.27 21.72
C LEU A 164 8.20 -0.12 20.58
N LEU A 165 8.47 -1.21 19.88
CA LEU A 165 9.29 -1.22 18.66
C LEU A 165 8.38 -1.11 17.45
N CYS A 166 8.75 -0.24 16.48
CA CYS A 166 8.01 -0.07 15.24
C CYS A 166 8.83 -0.56 14.06
N ALA A 167 8.33 -1.51 13.29
CA ALA A 167 9.00 -2.03 12.09
C ALA A 167 8.01 -2.59 11.09
N PHE A 168 8.34 -2.55 9.79
CA PHE A 168 7.53 -3.14 8.74
C PHE A 168 8.35 -4.12 7.88
N GLY A 169 7.67 -4.89 7.04
CA GLY A 169 8.29 -5.80 6.08
C GLY A 169 9.17 -6.85 6.74
N ALA A 170 10.25 -7.26 6.09
CA ALA A 170 11.17 -8.28 6.59
C ALA A 170 11.83 -7.88 7.91
N THR A 171 12.09 -6.59 8.14
CA THR A 171 12.67 -6.08 9.41
C THR A 171 11.78 -6.39 10.61
N ALA A 172 10.45 -6.38 10.45
CA ALA A 172 9.53 -6.71 11.52
C ALA A 172 9.69 -8.15 12.02
N ARG A 173 10.12 -9.09 11.18
CA ARG A 173 10.42 -10.48 11.59
C ARG A 173 11.60 -10.55 12.55
N VAL A 174 12.65 -9.78 12.24
CA VAL A 174 13.83 -9.67 13.12
C VAL A 174 13.45 -9.03 14.46
N VAL A 175 12.69 -7.94 14.41
CA VAL A 175 12.20 -7.25 15.61
C VAL A 175 11.31 -8.17 16.46
N LYS A 176 10.46 -8.99 15.85
CA LYS A 176 9.61 -9.95 16.57
C LYS A 176 10.45 -10.97 17.36
N SER A 177 11.56 -11.44 16.80
CA SER A 177 12.50 -12.30 17.52
C SER A 177 13.18 -11.56 18.67
N ALA A 178 13.61 -10.32 18.44
CA ALA A 178 14.22 -9.49 19.48
C ALA A 178 13.25 -9.18 20.64
N VAL A 179 11.97 -8.96 20.35
CA VAL A 179 10.91 -8.80 21.37
C VAL A 179 10.81 -10.06 22.25
N ASN A 180 10.83 -11.25 21.65
CA ASN A 180 10.77 -12.50 22.41
C ASN A 180 12.00 -12.68 23.31
N GLU A 181 13.19 -12.37 22.81
CA GLU A 181 14.43 -12.42 23.60
C GLU A 181 14.43 -11.40 24.75
N ALA A 182 14.00 -10.16 24.48
CA ALA A 182 13.87 -9.12 25.50
C ALA A 182 12.91 -9.55 26.61
N ARG A 183 11.76 -10.11 26.26
CA ARG A 183 10.78 -10.61 27.23
C ARG A 183 11.31 -11.79 28.04
N ALA A 184 12.11 -12.68 27.44
CA ALA A 184 12.78 -13.75 28.18
C ALA A 184 13.78 -13.22 29.23
N MET A 185 14.32 -11.99 29.01
CA MET A 185 15.19 -11.29 29.99
C MET A 185 14.39 -10.39 30.95
N GLY A 186 13.07 -10.42 30.94
CA GLY A 186 12.21 -9.64 31.82
C GLY A 186 11.94 -8.21 31.35
N ILE A 187 12.29 -7.86 30.12
CA ILE A 187 12.04 -6.54 29.51
C ILE A 187 10.68 -6.61 28.76
N LYS A 188 9.74 -5.76 29.16
CA LYS A 188 8.42 -5.70 28.50
C LYS A 188 8.50 -4.94 27.19
N ALA A 189 8.95 -5.60 26.14
CA ALA A 189 8.95 -5.08 24.79
C ALA A 189 7.71 -5.55 24.01
N GLY A 190 7.24 -4.72 23.09
CA GLY A 190 6.18 -5.01 22.13
C GLY A 190 6.56 -4.58 20.71
N LEU A 191 5.83 -5.05 19.71
CA LEU A 191 6.03 -4.67 18.31
C LEU A 191 4.72 -4.14 17.72
N PHE A 192 4.79 -2.94 17.18
CA PHE A 192 3.83 -2.40 16.23
C PHE A 192 4.36 -2.61 14.81
N ARG A 193 3.61 -3.36 13.99
CA ARG A 193 3.95 -3.62 12.59
C ARG A 193 2.87 -3.08 11.67
N PRO A 194 3.04 -1.92 11.02
CA PRO A 194 2.12 -1.49 9.99
C PRO A 194 2.21 -2.43 8.79
N LYS A 195 1.07 -2.98 8.37
CA LYS A 195 0.90 -3.75 7.14
C LYS A 195 0.51 -2.84 5.98
N THR A 196 -0.15 -1.72 6.29
CA THR A 196 -0.34 -0.61 5.37
C THR A 196 0.58 0.55 5.76
N LEU A 197 1.29 1.11 4.77
CA LEU A 197 2.14 2.29 4.98
C LEU A 197 1.43 3.56 4.51
N TRP A 198 0.48 3.41 3.60
CA TRP A 198 -0.55 4.38 3.33
C TRP A 198 -1.87 3.66 2.98
N PRO A 199 -2.98 3.96 3.67
CA PRO A 199 -3.06 4.80 4.87
C PRO A 199 -2.26 4.21 6.03
N PHE A 200 -1.66 5.09 6.83
CA PHE A 200 -0.91 4.65 8.00
C PHE A 200 -1.87 4.38 9.17
N PRO A 201 -1.72 3.26 9.89
CA PRO A 201 -2.61 2.85 10.98
C PRO A 201 -2.32 3.63 12.28
N VAL A 202 -2.70 4.92 12.27
CA VAL A 202 -2.45 5.85 13.40
C VAL A 202 -3.24 5.47 14.65
N LYS A 203 -4.47 4.99 14.46
CA LYS A 203 -5.33 4.59 15.58
C LYS A 203 -4.72 3.42 16.32
N GLU A 204 -4.33 2.39 15.59
CA GLU A 204 -3.72 1.18 16.13
C GLU A 204 -2.37 1.45 16.81
N LEU A 205 -1.60 2.42 16.28
CA LEU A 205 -0.36 2.87 16.92
C LEU A 205 -0.60 3.59 18.24
N ASN A 206 -1.67 4.39 18.32
CA ASN A 206 -2.02 5.12 19.55
C ASN A 206 -2.62 4.20 20.63
N GLU A 207 -3.17 3.05 20.23
CA GLU A 207 -3.71 2.04 21.13
C GLU A 207 -2.65 1.06 21.64
N ALA A 208 -1.49 0.99 20.98
CA ALA A 208 -0.38 0.08 21.29
C ALA A 208 0.53 0.62 22.39
#